data_1b45ffb2371dad33585a108d947303f2
#
_entry.id   1b45ffb2371dad33585a108d947303f2
#
_cell.length_a   1.000
_cell.length_b   1.000
_cell.length_c   1.000
_cell.angle_alpha   90.00
_cell.angle_beta   90.00
_cell.angle_gamma   90.00
#
_symmetry.space_group_name_H-M   'P 1'
#
loop_
_entity.id
_entity.type
_entity.pdbx_description
1 polymer ?
#
loop_
_entity_poly.entity_id
_entity_poly.type
_entity_poly.pdbx_seq_one_letter_code
_entity_poly.pdbx_strand_id
1 'polypeptide(L)'
;TAIEVPKSSPDFVRIMTYNVHSFKKFGFQNEETIRDQILTIIRKEQPDVICFQEFFSRNRGKYNFKKLIKEILHTEQYYFEPTTDNGFEAIGLAIFSKFPIVKKGSIRFDEKQRGNEAIYADLRFQKQTFRVYNVHLQSIKFQPEDYEYLHQVQEDIQTDMSSSRRIGGRLKRAFIKRSKQVALVKKHTSTCTTPYLLAGDFNDTPVSYTVNQMANGLVNTFKEKGSGLGVTYNGNFPNFQIDYILATPNF
;
A
#
# COMPACT_ATOMS: atom_id res chain seq x y z
N THR A 1 11.03 -23.26 -1.91
CA THR A 1 9.62 -23.51 -2.24
C THR A 1 8.78 -22.84 -1.16
N ALA A 2 7.95 -21.86 -1.53
CA ALA A 2 7.01 -21.25 -0.60
C ALA A 2 6.04 -22.33 -0.09
N ILE A 3 5.79 -22.36 1.22
CA ILE A 3 4.78 -23.26 1.81
C ILE A 3 3.42 -22.74 1.34
N GLU A 4 2.68 -23.53 0.57
CA GLU A 4 1.28 -23.21 0.26
C GLU A 4 0.44 -23.39 1.53
N VAL A 5 0.04 -22.28 2.12
CA VAL A 5 -0.92 -22.26 3.23
C VAL A 5 -2.34 -22.35 2.64
N PRO A 6 -3.24 -23.18 3.19
CA PRO A 6 -4.63 -23.23 2.76
C PRO A 6 -5.26 -21.85 2.70
N LYS A 7 -6.07 -21.58 1.66
CA LYS A 7 -6.68 -20.25 1.43
C LYS A 7 -7.72 -19.86 2.49
N SER A 8 -8.22 -20.83 3.23
CA SER A 8 -9.06 -20.63 4.40
C SER A 8 -8.62 -21.56 5.51
N SER A 9 -8.34 -21.03 6.68
CA SER A 9 -8.00 -21.80 7.88
C SER A 9 -8.50 -21.04 9.10
N PRO A 10 -9.06 -21.73 10.12
CA PRO A 10 -9.44 -21.08 11.37
C PRO A 10 -8.23 -20.56 12.16
N ASP A 11 -7.01 -21.00 11.82
CA ASP A 11 -5.78 -20.69 12.56
C ASP A 11 -4.93 -19.61 11.91
N PHE A 12 -5.24 -19.19 10.69
CA PHE A 12 -4.44 -18.22 9.95
C PHE A 12 -5.29 -17.08 9.42
N VAL A 13 -4.71 -15.89 9.39
CA VAL A 13 -5.28 -14.70 8.78
C VAL A 13 -4.49 -14.33 7.53
N ARG A 14 -5.14 -14.32 6.37
CA ARG A 14 -4.52 -13.93 5.10
C ARG A 14 -4.67 -12.43 4.90
N ILE A 15 -3.53 -11.74 4.89
CA ILE A 15 -3.47 -10.30 4.68
C ILE A 15 -2.94 -10.01 3.27
N MET A 16 -3.58 -9.07 2.59
CA MET A 16 -3.14 -8.55 1.30
C MET A 16 -2.96 -7.04 1.38
N THR A 17 -1.89 -6.51 0.77
CA THR A 17 -1.74 -5.08 0.48
C THR A 17 -1.65 -4.88 -1.02
N TYR A 18 -2.31 -3.85 -1.55
CA TYR A 18 -2.37 -3.61 -2.97
C TYR A 18 -2.60 -2.13 -3.30
N ASN A 19 -1.58 -1.48 -3.86
CA ASN A 19 -1.80 -0.18 -4.51
C ASN A 19 -2.45 -0.44 -5.88
N VAL A 20 -3.72 -0.05 -6.02
CA VAL A 20 -4.51 -0.31 -7.22
C VAL A 20 -4.49 0.84 -8.22
N HIS A 21 -3.72 1.88 -7.95
CA HIS A 21 -3.55 3.03 -8.83
C HIS A 21 -4.89 3.52 -9.44
N SER A 22 -5.88 3.74 -8.60
CA SER A 22 -7.25 4.13 -8.98
C SER A 22 -7.92 3.19 -10.00
N PHE A 23 -7.48 1.92 -10.07
CA PHE A 23 -7.90 0.94 -11.08
C PHE A 23 -7.64 1.40 -12.52
N LYS A 24 -6.63 2.24 -12.72
CA LYS A 24 -6.19 2.74 -14.02
C LYS A 24 -4.80 2.22 -14.34
N LYS A 25 -4.45 2.15 -15.61
CA LYS A 25 -3.10 1.83 -16.04
C LYS A 25 -2.35 3.07 -16.51
N PHE A 26 -1.04 3.05 -16.37
CA PHE A 26 -0.13 3.87 -17.16
C PHE A 26 -0.20 3.41 -18.62
N GLY A 27 -0.78 4.22 -19.54
CA GLY A 27 -0.81 3.94 -20.99
C GLY A 27 -2.19 3.54 -21.54
N PHE A 28 -2.21 3.08 -22.80
CA PHE A 28 -3.38 2.93 -23.66
C PHE A 28 -4.22 1.64 -23.47
N GLN A 29 -4.10 0.90 -22.40
CA GLN A 29 -4.95 -0.29 -22.20
C GLN A 29 -6.32 0.08 -21.64
N ASN A 30 -7.34 -0.69 -22.05
CA ASN A 30 -8.71 -0.54 -21.63
C ASN A 30 -8.84 -0.65 -20.08
N GLU A 31 -9.38 0.38 -19.43
CA GLU A 31 -9.61 0.42 -17.98
C GLU A 31 -10.44 -0.76 -17.46
N GLU A 32 -11.35 -1.29 -18.28
CA GLU A 32 -12.16 -2.47 -17.93
C GLU A 32 -11.33 -3.73 -17.79
N THR A 33 -10.38 -3.94 -18.68
CA THR A 33 -9.47 -5.11 -18.63
C THR A 33 -8.65 -5.10 -17.35
N ILE A 34 -8.14 -3.94 -16.94
CA ILE A 34 -7.33 -3.79 -15.72
C ILE A 34 -8.18 -4.01 -14.48
N ARG A 35 -9.37 -3.41 -14.45
CA ARG A 35 -10.36 -3.65 -13.40
C ARG A 35 -10.59 -5.15 -13.21
N ASP A 36 -10.88 -5.86 -14.30
CA ASP A 36 -11.22 -7.27 -14.25
C ASP A 36 -10.03 -8.15 -13.83
N GLN A 37 -8.81 -7.79 -14.25
CA GLN A 37 -7.58 -8.44 -13.80
C GLN A 37 -7.38 -8.28 -12.28
N ILE A 38 -7.52 -7.05 -11.75
CA ILE A 38 -7.38 -6.78 -10.31
C ILE A 38 -8.44 -7.56 -9.53
N LEU A 39 -9.72 -7.50 -9.94
CA LEU A 39 -10.79 -8.24 -9.27
C LEU A 39 -10.57 -9.76 -9.35
N THR A 40 -10.01 -10.27 -10.45
CA THR A 40 -9.67 -11.68 -10.61
C THR A 40 -8.56 -12.09 -9.64
N ILE A 41 -7.53 -11.28 -9.45
CA ILE A 41 -6.47 -11.53 -8.46
C ILE A 41 -7.09 -11.62 -7.06
N ILE A 42 -7.95 -10.67 -6.67
CA ILE A 42 -8.58 -10.66 -5.35
C ILE A 42 -9.45 -11.92 -5.14
N ARG A 43 -10.22 -12.32 -6.16
CA ARG A 43 -11.01 -13.57 -6.11
C ARG A 43 -10.12 -14.81 -5.98
N LYS A 44 -9.01 -14.84 -6.71
CA LYS A 44 -8.07 -15.95 -6.68
C LYS A 44 -7.38 -16.06 -5.32
N GLU A 45 -6.93 -14.95 -4.76
CA GLU A 45 -6.15 -14.92 -3.52
C GLU A 45 -7.02 -15.01 -2.26
N GLN A 46 -8.29 -14.61 -2.32
CA GLN A 46 -9.27 -14.68 -1.23
C GLN A 46 -8.74 -14.17 0.13
N PRO A 47 -8.21 -12.95 0.21
CA PRO A 47 -7.69 -12.43 1.46
C PRO A 47 -8.80 -12.31 2.52
N ASP A 48 -8.42 -12.42 3.80
CA ASP A 48 -9.34 -12.15 4.91
C ASP A 48 -9.36 -10.68 5.24
N VAL A 49 -8.22 -10.00 5.03
CA VAL A 49 -8.07 -8.56 5.15
C VAL A 49 -7.30 -8.04 3.95
N ILE A 50 -7.77 -6.96 3.35
CA ILE A 50 -7.08 -6.29 2.25
C ILE A 50 -6.91 -4.80 2.53
N CYS A 51 -5.69 -4.31 2.39
CA CYS A 51 -5.29 -2.92 2.49
C CYS A 51 -5.07 -2.36 1.09
N PHE A 52 -5.90 -1.42 0.67
CA PHE A 52 -5.76 -0.76 -0.62
C PHE A 52 -5.17 0.63 -0.47
N GLN A 53 -4.21 0.97 -1.34
CA GLN A 53 -3.76 2.32 -1.57
C GLN A 53 -4.30 2.80 -2.92
N GLU A 54 -4.54 4.10 -3.03
CA GLU A 54 -5.19 4.74 -4.19
C GLU A 54 -6.51 4.07 -4.59
N PHE A 55 -7.27 3.61 -3.61
CA PHE A 55 -8.54 2.96 -3.82
C PHE A 55 -9.58 3.95 -4.35
N PHE A 56 -10.02 3.73 -5.58
CA PHE A 56 -11.06 4.51 -6.23
C PHE A 56 -12.42 3.81 -6.10
N SER A 57 -13.50 4.58 -5.92
CA SER A 57 -14.85 4.03 -6.02
C SER A 57 -15.86 5.10 -6.41
N ARG A 58 -16.77 4.78 -7.32
CA ARG A 58 -17.99 5.55 -7.56
C ARG A 58 -19.12 5.10 -6.63
N ASN A 59 -20.08 5.96 -6.43
CA ASN A 59 -21.25 5.64 -5.59
C ASN A 59 -22.20 4.65 -6.24
N ARG A 60 -22.15 4.48 -7.58
CA ARG A 60 -23.04 3.57 -8.35
C ARG A 60 -22.37 3.10 -9.65
N GLY A 61 -23.02 2.10 -10.29
CA GLY A 61 -22.60 1.53 -11.57
C GLY A 61 -21.43 0.57 -11.44
N LYS A 62 -20.83 0.21 -12.59
CA LYS A 62 -19.75 -0.80 -12.72
C LYS A 62 -18.44 -0.42 -12.04
N TYR A 63 -18.28 0.84 -11.62
CA TYR A 63 -17.15 1.36 -10.89
C TYR A 63 -17.43 1.57 -9.39
N ASN A 64 -18.52 1.00 -8.87
CA ASN A 64 -18.74 0.95 -7.42
C ASN A 64 -17.87 -0.15 -6.79
N PHE A 65 -16.57 0.14 -6.68
CA PHE A 65 -15.61 -0.84 -6.18
C PHE A 65 -15.84 -1.19 -4.71
N LYS A 66 -16.38 -0.28 -3.89
CA LYS A 66 -16.79 -0.60 -2.52
C LYS A 66 -17.78 -1.76 -2.50
N LYS A 67 -18.79 -1.74 -3.38
CA LYS A 67 -19.75 -2.82 -3.50
C LYS A 67 -19.11 -4.11 -4.01
N LEU A 68 -18.31 -4.01 -5.10
CA LEU A 68 -17.68 -5.18 -5.72
C LEU A 68 -16.72 -5.91 -4.77
N ILE A 69 -15.91 -5.18 -4.00
CA ILE A 69 -14.98 -5.80 -3.03
C ILE A 69 -15.76 -6.46 -1.89
N LYS A 70 -16.80 -5.82 -1.37
CA LYS A 70 -17.67 -6.43 -0.35
C LYS A 70 -18.28 -7.75 -0.82
N GLU A 71 -18.78 -7.79 -2.07
CA GLU A 71 -19.32 -8.99 -2.68
C GLU A 71 -18.27 -10.09 -2.83
N ILE A 72 -17.05 -9.76 -3.29
CA ILE A 72 -15.95 -10.74 -3.46
C ILE A 72 -15.50 -11.32 -2.11
N LEU A 73 -15.41 -10.50 -1.07
CA LEU A 73 -14.96 -10.92 0.25
C LEU A 73 -16.10 -11.45 1.14
N HIS A 74 -17.35 -11.37 0.67
CA HIS A 74 -18.56 -11.73 1.44
C HIS A 74 -18.61 -11.01 2.80
N THR A 75 -18.41 -9.68 2.80
CA THR A 75 -18.37 -8.88 4.01
C THR A 75 -19.01 -7.51 3.85
N GLU A 76 -19.54 -6.97 4.95
CA GLU A 76 -19.94 -5.56 5.07
C GLU A 76 -18.90 -4.74 5.85
N GLN A 77 -17.83 -5.37 6.36
CA GLN A 77 -16.83 -4.72 7.19
C GLN A 77 -15.77 -4.04 6.33
N TYR A 78 -15.78 -2.70 6.33
CA TYR A 78 -14.72 -1.92 5.69
C TYR A 78 -14.54 -0.55 6.34
N TYR A 79 -13.38 0.02 6.13
CA TYR A 79 -13.07 1.41 6.42
C TYR A 79 -12.45 2.04 5.18
N PHE A 80 -13.05 3.10 4.70
CA PHE A 80 -12.55 3.91 3.59
C PHE A 80 -12.37 5.35 4.06
N GLU A 81 -11.16 5.86 3.95
CA GLU A 81 -10.79 7.25 4.21
C GLU A 81 -10.47 7.92 2.88
N PRO A 82 -11.36 8.76 2.35
CA PRO A 82 -11.12 9.45 1.09
C PRO A 82 -10.12 10.60 1.27
N THR A 83 -9.15 10.68 0.37
CA THR A 83 -8.26 11.83 0.22
C THR A 83 -8.83 12.87 -0.72
N THR A 84 -9.59 12.41 -1.72
CA THR A 84 -10.43 13.25 -2.60
C THR A 84 -11.82 12.65 -2.69
N ASP A 85 -12.83 13.50 -2.62
CA ASP A 85 -14.24 13.12 -2.76
C ASP A 85 -14.99 14.29 -3.41
N ASN A 86 -15.68 14.05 -4.53
CA ASN A 86 -16.49 15.04 -5.22
C ASN A 86 -18.00 14.73 -5.14
N GLY A 87 -18.41 13.82 -4.22
CA GLY A 87 -19.80 13.38 -4.05
C GLY A 87 -20.26 12.32 -5.05
N PHE A 88 -19.55 12.12 -6.16
CA PHE A 88 -19.84 11.07 -7.15
C PHE A 88 -18.80 9.95 -7.12
N GLU A 89 -17.53 10.30 -7.02
CA GLU A 89 -16.42 9.39 -6.92
C GLU A 89 -15.40 9.86 -5.88
N ALA A 90 -14.69 8.93 -5.29
CA ALA A 90 -13.70 9.21 -4.27
C ALA A 90 -12.47 8.31 -4.44
N ILE A 91 -11.30 8.83 -4.03
CA ILE A 91 -10.03 8.12 -4.01
C ILE A 91 -9.43 8.25 -2.60
N GLY A 92 -8.84 7.17 -2.07
CA GLY A 92 -8.20 7.21 -0.76
C GLY A 92 -7.60 5.87 -0.35
N LEU A 93 -7.49 5.67 0.95
CA LEU A 93 -7.08 4.41 1.56
C LEU A 93 -8.29 3.59 1.99
N ALA A 94 -8.26 2.28 1.79
CA ALA A 94 -9.32 1.40 2.24
C ALA A 94 -8.77 0.14 2.93
N ILE A 95 -9.46 -0.30 3.98
CA ILE A 95 -9.28 -1.61 4.60
C ILE A 95 -10.62 -2.34 4.49
N PHE A 96 -10.62 -3.51 3.87
CA PHE A 96 -11.75 -4.44 3.88
C PHE A 96 -11.38 -5.66 4.71
N SER A 97 -12.32 -6.17 5.46
CA SER A 97 -12.08 -7.29 6.39
C SER A 97 -13.26 -8.25 6.42
N LYS A 98 -12.99 -9.55 6.48
CA LYS A 98 -14.00 -10.56 6.84
C LYS A 98 -14.30 -10.54 8.34
N PHE A 99 -13.42 -9.93 9.14
CA PHE A 99 -13.56 -9.84 10.58
C PHE A 99 -14.22 -8.52 11.00
N PRO A 100 -14.97 -8.49 12.12
CA PRO A 100 -15.56 -7.27 12.63
C PRO A 100 -14.54 -6.18 12.91
N ILE A 101 -14.78 -4.98 12.42
CA ILE A 101 -14.00 -3.77 12.73
C ILE A 101 -14.59 -3.17 14.03
N VAL A 102 -13.80 -3.19 15.11
CA VAL A 102 -14.22 -2.70 16.43
C VAL A 102 -13.75 -1.27 16.72
N LYS A 103 -12.68 -0.82 16.05
CA LYS A 103 -12.18 0.56 16.11
C LYS A 103 -11.49 0.90 14.80
N LYS A 104 -11.51 2.17 14.41
CA LYS A 104 -10.83 2.66 13.20
C LYS A 104 -10.41 4.10 13.35
N GLY A 105 -9.44 4.54 12.55
CA GLY A 105 -8.98 5.93 12.55
C GLY A 105 -7.90 6.17 11.50
N SER A 106 -7.46 7.43 11.40
CA SER A 106 -6.45 7.87 10.44
C SER A 106 -5.29 8.57 11.11
N ILE A 107 -4.13 8.53 10.46
CA ILE A 107 -2.91 9.26 10.81
C ILE A 107 -2.61 10.17 9.63
N ARG A 108 -2.95 11.43 9.76
CA ARG A 108 -2.67 12.45 8.73
C ARG A 108 -1.22 12.88 8.81
N PHE A 109 -0.55 12.86 7.67
CA PHE A 109 0.85 13.28 7.59
C PHE A 109 1.02 14.78 7.35
N ASP A 110 0.01 15.41 6.73
CA ASP A 110 -0.02 16.82 6.43
C ASP A 110 -1.48 17.30 6.43
N GLU A 111 -1.78 18.37 7.16
CA GLU A 111 -3.12 18.96 7.22
C GLU A 111 -3.53 19.64 5.89
N LYS A 112 -2.53 20.10 5.13
CA LYS A 112 -2.75 20.87 3.89
C LYS A 112 -2.66 20.01 2.62
N GLN A 113 -1.90 18.90 2.65
CA GLN A 113 -1.69 18.03 1.50
C GLN A 113 -2.20 16.61 1.82
N ARG A 114 -3.36 16.26 1.28
CA ARG A 114 -3.91 14.91 1.35
C ARG A 114 -3.36 14.04 0.21
N GLY A 115 -3.45 12.73 0.36
CA GLY A 115 -3.01 11.75 -0.65
C GLY A 115 -1.95 10.78 -0.15
N ASN A 116 -1.15 11.20 0.85
CA ASN A 116 -0.28 10.31 1.61
C ASN A 116 -0.71 10.38 3.06
N GLU A 117 -1.09 9.25 3.62
CA GLU A 117 -1.57 9.11 4.98
C GLU A 117 -1.52 7.63 5.41
N ALA A 118 -1.85 7.34 6.65
CA ALA A 118 -2.11 6.00 7.11
C ALA A 118 -3.49 5.92 7.76
N ILE A 119 -4.14 4.78 7.61
CA ILE A 119 -5.37 4.45 8.33
C ILE A 119 -5.16 3.18 9.14
N TYR A 120 -5.97 2.96 10.16
CA TYR A 120 -5.95 1.71 10.92
C TYR A 120 -7.34 1.21 11.23
N ALA A 121 -7.42 -0.11 11.39
CA ALA A 121 -8.61 -0.80 11.89
C ALA A 121 -8.20 -1.84 12.93
N ASP A 122 -8.90 -1.85 14.06
CA ASP A 122 -8.82 -2.94 15.04
C ASP A 122 -9.83 -4.00 14.66
N LEU A 123 -9.33 -5.20 14.41
CA LEU A 123 -10.10 -6.33 13.91
C LEU A 123 -10.22 -7.39 15.01
N ARG A 124 -11.44 -7.93 15.17
CA ARG A 124 -11.69 -9.02 16.13
C ARG A 124 -11.62 -10.36 15.40
N PHE A 125 -10.60 -11.13 15.71
CA PHE A 125 -10.46 -12.50 15.25
C PHE A 125 -10.58 -13.46 16.43
N GLN A 126 -11.59 -14.32 16.43
CA GLN A 126 -11.94 -15.16 17.57
C GLN A 126 -12.14 -14.33 18.85
N LYS A 127 -11.34 -14.57 19.91
CA LYS A 127 -11.37 -13.85 21.19
C LYS A 127 -10.32 -12.74 21.29
N GLN A 128 -9.50 -12.54 20.24
CA GLN A 128 -8.40 -11.58 20.24
C GLN A 128 -8.70 -10.40 19.33
N THR A 129 -8.07 -9.30 19.62
CA THR A 129 -8.09 -8.10 18.77
C THR A 129 -6.67 -7.80 18.32
N PHE A 130 -6.51 -7.54 17.03
CA PHE A 130 -5.27 -7.08 16.45
C PHE A 130 -5.52 -5.85 15.59
N ARG A 131 -4.49 -5.02 15.39
CA ARG A 131 -4.59 -3.82 14.58
C ARG A 131 -3.90 -3.99 13.23
N VAL A 132 -4.59 -3.57 12.18
CA VAL A 132 -4.04 -3.45 10.84
C VAL A 132 -3.88 -1.97 10.50
N TYR A 133 -2.66 -1.57 10.15
CA TYR A 133 -2.38 -0.26 9.56
C TYR A 133 -2.24 -0.43 8.05
N ASN A 134 -2.90 0.46 7.31
CA ASN A 134 -2.72 0.62 5.87
C ASN A 134 -1.99 1.94 5.63
N VAL A 135 -0.79 1.87 5.07
CA VAL A 135 0.12 3.01 4.95
C VAL A 135 0.39 3.31 3.49
N HIS A 136 0.31 4.60 3.11
CA HIS A 136 0.75 5.07 1.80
C HIS A 136 1.69 6.28 1.99
N LEU A 137 2.99 6.05 1.84
CA LEU A 137 4.00 7.08 2.02
C LEU A 137 4.23 7.88 0.73
N GLN A 138 4.93 9.01 0.86
CA GLN A 138 5.22 9.93 -0.23
C GLN A 138 5.96 9.26 -1.38
N SER A 139 5.36 9.28 -2.57
CA SER A 139 6.02 8.91 -3.83
C SER A 139 7.01 9.98 -4.29
N ILE A 140 7.96 9.59 -5.13
CA ILE A 140 8.96 10.52 -5.70
C ILE A 140 8.31 11.49 -6.69
N LYS A 141 7.22 11.06 -7.36
CA LYS A 141 6.49 11.83 -8.39
C LYS A 141 7.39 12.19 -9.58
N PHE A 142 8.07 11.20 -10.13
CA PHE A 142 8.79 11.38 -11.39
C PHE A 142 7.86 11.83 -12.51
N GLN A 143 8.37 12.69 -13.38
CA GLN A 143 7.70 13.13 -14.60
C GLN A 143 8.21 12.33 -15.78
N PRO A 144 7.54 12.34 -16.96
CA PRO A 144 8.00 11.60 -18.14
C PRO A 144 9.46 11.87 -18.49
N GLU A 145 9.91 13.12 -18.42
CA GLU A 145 11.29 13.54 -18.69
C GLU A 145 12.30 12.95 -17.70
N ASP A 146 11.88 12.67 -16.47
CA ASP A 146 12.74 12.03 -15.47
C ASP A 146 12.97 10.56 -15.82
N TYR A 147 11.92 9.87 -16.34
CA TYR A 147 12.06 8.49 -16.80
C TYR A 147 12.92 8.37 -18.06
N GLU A 148 12.78 9.28 -19.02
CA GLU A 148 13.64 9.35 -20.20
C GLU A 148 15.12 9.51 -19.81
N TYR A 149 15.40 10.45 -18.91
CA TYR A 149 16.75 10.64 -18.39
C TYR A 149 17.30 9.39 -17.70
N LEU A 150 16.51 8.73 -16.86
CA LEU A 150 16.92 7.51 -16.15
C LEU A 150 17.20 6.35 -17.12
N HIS A 151 16.45 6.25 -18.22
CA HIS A 151 16.76 5.30 -19.31
C HIS A 151 18.11 5.63 -20.00
N GLN A 152 18.35 6.89 -20.30
CA GLN A 152 19.61 7.33 -20.89
C GLN A 152 20.81 6.99 -20.00
N VAL A 153 20.68 7.18 -18.68
CA VAL A 153 21.72 6.81 -17.71
C VAL A 153 21.99 5.30 -17.73
N GLN A 154 20.97 4.46 -17.92
CA GLN A 154 21.14 3.00 -17.99
C GLN A 154 21.85 2.55 -19.26
N GLU A 155 21.73 3.31 -20.35
CA GLU A 155 22.34 3.01 -21.64
C GLU A 155 23.72 3.65 -21.84
N ASP A 156 24.35 4.18 -20.77
CA ASP A 156 25.62 4.90 -20.81
C ASP A 156 25.68 6.10 -21.78
N ILE A 157 24.53 6.70 -22.07
CA ILE A 157 24.44 7.90 -22.89
C ILE A 157 24.84 9.12 -22.03
N GLN A 158 25.52 10.10 -22.63
CA GLN A 158 25.94 11.34 -21.95
C GLN A 158 24.75 12.01 -21.26
N THR A 159 24.87 12.19 -19.95
CA THR A 159 23.84 12.74 -19.09
C THR A 159 24.12 14.19 -18.74
N ASP A 160 23.09 15.04 -18.75
CA ASP A 160 23.23 16.43 -18.38
C ASP A 160 23.13 16.66 -16.87
N MET A 161 23.89 17.64 -16.37
CA MET A 161 23.95 18.01 -14.95
C MET A 161 22.63 18.60 -14.43
N SER A 162 21.79 19.19 -15.30
CA SER A 162 20.53 19.83 -14.92
C SER A 162 19.49 18.77 -14.56
N SER A 163 19.38 17.72 -15.37
CA SER A 163 18.49 16.58 -15.13
C SER A 163 18.93 15.78 -13.88
N SER A 164 20.23 15.56 -13.71
CA SER A 164 20.78 14.96 -12.48
C SER A 164 20.39 15.73 -11.21
N ARG A 165 20.53 17.07 -11.22
CA ARG A 165 20.15 17.92 -10.09
C ARG A 165 18.64 17.92 -9.85
N ARG A 166 17.83 17.94 -10.91
CA ARG A 166 16.37 17.88 -10.83
C ARG A 166 15.90 16.59 -10.16
N ILE A 167 16.41 15.45 -10.61
CA ILE A 167 16.08 14.13 -10.05
C ILE A 167 16.57 14.01 -8.61
N GLY A 168 17.82 14.37 -8.33
CA GLY A 168 18.37 14.41 -6.97
C GLY A 168 17.55 15.29 -6.03
N GLY A 169 17.06 16.41 -6.51
CA GLY A 169 16.15 17.29 -5.77
C GLY A 169 14.80 16.64 -5.45
N ARG A 170 14.21 15.88 -6.40
CA ARG A 170 12.95 15.13 -6.18
C ARG A 170 13.16 14.02 -5.14
N LEU A 171 14.21 13.21 -5.29
CA LEU A 171 14.59 12.16 -4.37
C LEU A 171 14.78 12.69 -2.95
N LYS A 172 15.59 13.74 -2.79
CA LYS A 172 15.84 14.39 -1.48
C LYS A 172 14.54 14.84 -0.82
N ARG A 173 13.65 15.51 -1.56
CA ARG A 173 12.35 15.97 -1.03
C ARG A 173 11.48 14.79 -0.60
N ALA A 174 11.41 13.72 -1.39
CA ALA A 174 10.65 12.52 -1.06
C ALA A 174 11.21 11.84 0.21
N PHE A 175 12.52 11.67 0.32
CA PHE A 175 13.18 11.09 1.49
C PHE A 175 12.91 11.88 2.77
N ILE A 176 13.03 13.23 2.74
CA ILE A 176 12.72 14.09 3.87
C ILE A 176 11.23 13.96 4.27
N LYS A 177 10.32 13.95 3.30
CA LYS A 177 8.89 13.77 3.60
C LYS A 177 8.61 12.41 4.23
N ARG A 178 9.13 11.32 3.63
CA ARG A 178 8.95 9.96 4.17
C ARG A 178 9.51 9.80 5.57
N SER A 179 10.68 10.37 5.87
CA SER A 179 11.26 10.28 7.22
C SER A 179 10.35 10.90 8.29
N LYS A 180 9.70 12.03 7.99
CA LYS A 180 8.71 12.65 8.88
C LYS A 180 7.44 11.82 9.01
N GLN A 181 6.95 11.24 7.90
CA GLN A 181 5.77 10.37 7.89
C GLN A 181 6.00 9.11 8.72
N VAL A 182 7.17 8.48 8.57
CA VAL A 182 7.59 7.34 9.39
C VAL A 182 7.58 7.68 10.88
N ALA A 183 8.12 8.84 11.27
CA ALA A 183 8.12 9.27 12.67
C ALA A 183 6.69 9.38 13.24
N LEU A 184 5.73 9.89 12.44
CA LEU A 184 4.32 9.96 12.84
C LEU A 184 3.69 8.57 13.00
N VAL A 185 3.93 7.65 12.06
CA VAL A 185 3.45 6.27 12.16
C VAL A 185 4.04 5.59 13.38
N LYS A 186 5.36 5.67 13.59
CA LYS A 186 6.04 5.06 14.75
C LYS A 186 5.55 5.63 16.07
N LYS A 187 5.33 6.95 16.16
CA LYS A 187 4.73 7.58 17.33
C LYS A 187 3.34 7.02 17.63
N HIS A 188 2.52 6.80 16.61
CA HIS A 188 1.19 6.22 16.80
C HIS A 188 1.27 4.73 17.18
N THR A 189 2.13 3.95 16.53
CA THR A 189 2.28 2.51 16.82
C THR A 189 2.87 2.26 18.21
N SER A 190 3.69 3.16 18.76
CA SER A 190 4.24 3.03 20.11
C SER A 190 3.18 3.08 21.22
N THR A 191 1.98 3.59 20.91
CA THR A 191 0.84 3.61 21.84
C THR A 191 -0.12 2.43 21.63
N CYS A 192 0.16 1.55 20.65
CA CYS A 192 -0.67 0.39 20.37
C CYS A 192 -0.34 -0.74 21.35
N THR A 193 -1.33 -1.18 22.11
CA THR A 193 -1.19 -2.23 23.12
C THR A 193 -1.57 -3.63 22.63
N THR A 194 -2.14 -3.71 21.43
CA THR A 194 -2.51 -4.99 20.77
C THR A 194 -1.46 -5.39 19.75
N PRO A 195 -1.34 -6.70 19.40
CA PRO A 195 -0.58 -7.11 18.24
C PRO A 195 -1.01 -6.29 17.01
N TYR A 196 -0.06 -5.92 16.16
CA TYR A 196 -0.38 -5.15 14.98
C TYR A 196 0.50 -5.50 13.80
N LEU A 197 0.01 -5.19 12.60
CA LEU A 197 0.79 -5.20 11.38
C LEU A 197 0.67 -3.85 10.65
N LEU A 198 1.73 -3.51 9.94
CA LEU A 198 1.82 -2.39 9.00
C LEU A 198 1.86 -2.98 7.60
N ALA A 199 0.84 -2.72 6.80
CA ALA A 199 0.77 -3.12 5.41
C ALA A 199 0.65 -1.87 4.53
N GLY A 200 1.27 -1.87 3.34
CA GLY A 200 1.09 -0.76 2.42
C GLY A 200 2.27 -0.48 1.51
N ASP A 201 2.08 0.58 0.72
CA ASP A 201 3.07 1.13 -0.19
C ASP A 201 3.94 2.16 0.55
N PHE A 202 5.19 1.77 0.83
CA PHE A 202 6.15 2.66 1.49
C PHE A 202 6.89 3.56 0.51
N ASN A 203 6.72 3.33 -0.81
CA ASN A 203 7.36 4.10 -1.87
C ASN A 203 8.88 4.19 -1.72
N ASP A 204 9.50 3.19 -1.07
CA ASP A 204 10.94 3.16 -0.80
C ASP A 204 11.48 1.73 -0.82
N THR A 205 12.77 1.59 -1.08
CA THR A 205 13.45 0.29 -1.26
C THR A 205 13.80 -0.37 0.08
N PRO A 206 14.05 -1.72 0.10
CA PRO A 206 14.32 -2.47 1.33
C PRO A 206 15.52 -1.99 2.15
N VAL A 207 16.49 -1.31 1.51
CA VAL A 207 17.71 -0.79 2.16
C VAL A 207 17.56 0.66 2.63
N SER A 208 16.43 1.30 2.37
CA SER A 208 16.22 2.70 2.70
C SER A 208 16.08 2.96 4.20
N TYR A 209 16.35 4.19 4.62
CA TYR A 209 16.06 4.68 5.98
C TYR A 209 14.58 4.46 6.36
N THR A 210 13.67 4.77 5.43
CA THR A 210 12.23 4.63 5.60
C THR A 210 11.84 3.22 6.03
N VAL A 211 12.25 2.22 5.25
CA VAL A 211 11.90 0.81 5.50
C VAL A 211 12.59 0.29 6.75
N ASN A 212 13.86 0.63 6.97
CA ASN A 212 14.59 0.22 8.17
C ASN A 212 13.95 0.78 9.45
N GLN A 213 13.54 2.05 9.46
CA GLN A 213 12.86 2.65 10.61
C GLN A 213 11.47 2.06 10.85
N MET A 214 10.68 1.84 9.78
CA MET A 214 9.37 1.19 9.90
C MET A 214 9.48 -0.23 10.44
N ALA A 215 10.47 -0.98 9.99
CA ALA A 215 10.70 -2.38 10.37
C ALA A 215 11.33 -2.54 11.76
N ASN A 216 11.83 -1.47 12.38
CA ASN A 216 12.48 -1.56 13.69
C ASN A 216 11.50 -2.08 14.77
N GLY A 217 11.83 -3.23 15.35
CA GLY A 217 11.00 -3.94 16.32
C GLY A 217 9.86 -4.76 15.70
N LEU A 218 9.83 -4.91 14.37
CA LEU A 218 8.85 -5.71 13.64
C LEU A 218 9.52 -6.78 12.79
N VAL A 219 8.77 -7.84 12.52
CA VAL A 219 9.13 -8.91 11.58
C VAL A 219 8.73 -8.47 10.17
N ASN A 220 9.68 -8.45 9.24
CA ASN A 220 9.37 -8.27 7.83
C ASN A 220 8.98 -9.63 7.24
N THR A 221 7.71 -9.80 6.91
CA THR A 221 7.15 -11.08 6.49
C THR A 221 7.78 -11.62 5.22
N PHE A 222 8.17 -10.74 4.28
CA PHE A 222 8.86 -11.17 3.07
C PHE A 222 10.29 -11.67 3.36
N LYS A 223 11.02 -11.02 4.26
CA LYS A 223 12.36 -11.51 4.65
C LYS A 223 12.32 -12.86 5.37
N GLU A 224 11.25 -13.14 6.12
CA GLU A 224 11.09 -14.39 6.86
C GLU A 224 10.68 -15.57 5.98
N LYS A 225 9.76 -15.35 5.05
CA LYS A 225 9.10 -16.44 4.32
C LYS A 225 9.00 -16.22 2.81
N GLY A 226 9.36 -15.04 2.32
CA GLY A 226 9.37 -14.75 0.89
C GLY A 226 10.51 -15.42 0.15
N SER A 227 10.44 -15.40 -1.17
CA SER A 227 11.47 -15.89 -2.07
C SER A 227 11.67 -14.94 -3.26
N GLY A 228 12.86 -14.94 -3.83
CA GLY A 228 13.22 -14.08 -4.96
C GLY A 228 13.47 -12.63 -4.56
N LEU A 229 13.35 -11.72 -5.52
CA LEU A 229 13.66 -10.29 -5.35
C LEU A 229 12.55 -9.47 -4.69
N GLY A 230 11.35 -10.05 -4.54
CA GLY A 230 10.20 -9.36 -3.92
C GLY A 230 9.71 -8.13 -4.65
N VAL A 231 9.90 -8.08 -5.97
CA VAL A 231 9.50 -6.93 -6.78
C VAL A 231 8.00 -6.71 -6.71
N THR A 232 7.58 -5.52 -6.30
CA THR A 232 6.17 -5.12 -6.25
C THR A 232 5.87 -3.90 -7.11
N TYR A 233 6.88 -3.05 -7.40
CA TYR A 233 6.72 -1.92 -8.32
C TYR A 233 6.70 -2.41 -9.77
N ASN A 234 5.67 -2.05 -10.51
CA ASN A 234 5.51 -2.35 -11.94
C ASN A 234 5.46 -1.05 -12.74
N GLY A 235 6.61 -0.41 -12.93
CA GLY A 235 6.77 0.85 -13.66
C GLY A 235 7.96 0.84 -14.63
N ASN A 236 8.26 1.99 -15.23
CA ASN A 236 9.31 2.15 -16.24
C ASN A 236 10.73 2.29 -15.68
N PHE A 237 10.96 2.10 -14.40
CA PHE A 237 12.29 2.20 -13.78
C PHE A 237 12.45 1.18 -12.66
N PRO A 238 13.72 0.88 -12.23
CA PRO A 238 14.04 -0.47 -11.73
C PRO A 238 12.97 -1.02 -10.82
N ASN A 239 12.57 -2.22 -11.13
CA ASN A 239 11.53 -2.94 -10.40
C ASN A 239 12.03 -3.27 -9.00
N PHE A 240 11.60 -2.49 -8.00
CA PHE A 240 11.93 -2.67 -6.60
C PHE A 240 10.74 -3.20 -5.80
N GLN A 241 11.03 -3.76 -4.64
CA GLN A 241 10.04 -3.91 -3.60
C GLN A 241 9.78 -2.54 -2.98
N ILE A 242 8.52 -2.09 -3.02
CA ILE A 242 8.06 -0.86 -2.36
C ILE A 242 6.87 -1.10 -1.44
N ASP A 243 6.22 -2.26 -1.55
CA ASP A 243 5.11 -2.69 -0.70
C ASP A 243 5.60 -3.69 0.34
N TYR A 244 5.11 -3.53 1.56
CA TYR A 244 5.57 -4.31 2.71
C TYR A 244 4.41 -4.73 3.58
N ILE A 245 4.60 -5.87 4.25
CA ILE A 245 3.83 -6.29 5.41
C ILE A 245 4.84 -6.53 6.55
N LEU A 246 4.72 -5.74 7.61
CA LEU A 246 5.54 -5.82 8.82
C LEU A 246 4.61 -6.16 9.98
N ALA A 247 4.97 -7.13 10.81
CA ALA A 247 4.14 -7.57 11.92
C ALA A 247 4.88 -7.51 13.25
N THR A 248 4.18 -7.34 14.36
CA THR A 248 4.77 -7.53 15.69
C THR A 248 5.19 -9.00 15.87
N PRO A 249 6.27 -9.30 16.62
CA PRO A 249 6.76 -10.67 16.76
C PRO A 249 5.77 -11.68 17.36
N ASN A 250 4.77 -11.19 18.05
CA ASN A 250 3.70 -11.99 18.67
C ASN A 250 2.41 -12.07 17.83
N PHE A 251 2.51 -11.78 16.53
CA PHE A 251 1.37 -11.82 15.60
C PHE A 251 1.18 -13.24 15.03
#